data_74d5a38929b18e9603fa3c5132978eb3
#
_entry.id   74d5a38929b18e9603fa3c5132978eb3
#
_cell.length_a   1.000
_cell.length_b   1.000
_cell.length_c   1.000
_cell.angle_alpha   90.00
_cell.angle_beta   90.00
_cell.angle_gamma   90.00
#
_symmetry.space_group_name_H-M   'P 1'
#
loop_
_entity.id
_entity.type
_entity.pdbx_description
1 polymer ?
#
loop_
_entity_poly.entity_id
_entity_poly.type
_entity_poly.pdbx_seq_one_letter_code
_entity_poly.pdbx_strand_id
1 'polypeptide(L)'
;LFGQCDKSITVLRSRGNMFHNRKMLENDPLAAFWMPFTANKAFKAQPRLLVSAKDMHYQSADGRSILDGTAGLWCSNAGHCREPIVDAIAKTAATMDFGPTFQLGHPLAFELASRLAPMMPKGLDRIFFTNSGSESVDTALKIALATQRARGQSTRTRLIGRERGYHGTGFGGI
;
A
#
# COMPACT_ATOMS: atom_id res chain seq x y z
N LEU A 1 5.41 -1.76 33.17
CA LEU A 1 6.84 -1.99 32.97
C LEU A 1 7.15 -1.70 31.51
N PHE A 2 7.38 -0.43 31.20
CA PHE A 2 7.87 0.00 29.90
C PHE A 2 9.39 -0.07 29.92
N GLY A 3 9.96 -1.06 29.23
CA GLY A 3 11.39 -1.09 28.95
C GLY A 3 11.73 0.09 28.04
N GLN A 4 12.70 0.87 28.46
CA GLN A 4 13.27 1.98 27.70
C GLN A 4 13.67 1.55 26.30
N CYS A 5 13.03 2.11 25.30
CA CYS A 5 13.57 2.14 23.93
C CYS A 5 14.32 3.46 23.79
N ASP A 6 15.56 3.48 24.30
CA ASP A 6 16.53 4.51 23.99
C ASP A 6 17.10 4.22 22.61
N LYS A 7 16.54 4.85 21.60
CA LYS A 7 17.19 5.02 20.30
C LYS A 7 17.15 6.50 19.96
N SER A 8 18.16 7.19 20.47
CA SER A 8 18.59 8.48 19.93
C SER A 8 18.66 8.37 18.41
N ILE A 9 17.71 9.01 17.73
CA ILE A 9 17.83 9.31 16.31
C ILE A 9 18.97 10.33 16.24
N THR A 10 20.17 9.81 16.06
CA THR A 10 21.33 10.64 15.73
C THR A 10 21.10 11.16 14.32
N VAL A 11 20.47 12.33 14.22
CA VAL A 11 20.52 13.13 13.00
C VAL A 11 21.98 13.51 12.80
N LEU A 12 22.68 12.70 12.01
CA LEU A 12 24.01 13.04 11.52
C LEU A 12 23.90 14.33 10.70
N ARG A 13 24.06 15.46 11.35
CA ARG A 13 24.41 16.72 10.70
C ARG A 13 25.84 16.60 10.18
N SER A 14 26.03 15.91 9.07
CA SER A 14 27.23 16.14 8.25
C SER A 14 27.04 17.51 7.59
N ARG A 15 27.65 18.54 8.17
CA ARG A 15 27.95 19.80 7.49
C ARG A 15 29.04 19.52 6.45
N GLY A 16 28.68 18.84 5.37
CA GLY A 16 29.55 18.52 4.27
C GLY A 16 28.75 18.46 2.98
N ASN A 17 28.80 19.54 2.22
CA ASN A 17 28.43 19.62 0.81
C ASN A 17 27.01 19.21 0.39
N MET A 18 26.00 19.96 0.83
CA MET A 18 24.66 19.90 0.27
C MET A 18 24.65 20.19 -1.26
N PHE A 19 25.64 20.91 -1.78
CA PHE A 19 25.79 21.22 -3.21
C PHE A 19 26.46 20.11 -4.02
N HIS A 20 27.28 19.26 -3.42
CA HIS A 20 27.89 18.11 -4.12
C HIS A 20 26.88 16.99 -4.37
N ASN A 21 25.95 16.79 -3.44
CA ASN A 21 24.84 15.83 -3.61
C ASN A 21 23.85 16.23 -4.71
N ARG A 22 23.67 17.52 -4.96
CA ARG A 22 22.74 17.98 -6.00
C ARG A 22 23.22 17.63 -7.41
N LYS A 23 24.53 17.74 -7.67
CA LYS A 23 25.13 17.35 -8.96
C LYS A 23 25.09 15.83 -9.22
N MET A 24 25.16 15.01 -8.18
CA MET A 24 25.01 13.54 -8.33
C MET A 24 23.56 13.15 -8.63
N LEU A 25 22.58 13.88 -8.11
CA LEU A 25 21.16 13.66 -8.41
C LEU A 25 20.79 14.05 -9.85
N GLU A 26 21.52 14.98 -10.46
CA GLU A 26 21.28 15.44 -11.84
C GLU A 26 21.70 14.41 -12.89
N ASN A 27 22.56 13.44 -12.57
CA ASN A 27 23.12 12.46 -13.52
C ASN A 27 22.72 11.00 -13.23
N ASP A 28 22.06 10.70 -12.10
CA ASP A 28 21.57 9.35 -11.78
C ASP A 28 20.05 9.32 -11.72
N PRO A 29 19.37 8.78 -12.74
CA PRO A 29 17.91 8.71 -12.78
C PRO A 29 17.31 7.87 -11.66
N LEU A 30 18.10 7.04 -10.98
CA LEU A 30 17.62 6.20 -9.87
C LEU A 30 17.81 6.87 -8.50
N ALA A 31 18.55 7.96 -8.41
CA ALA A 31 18.99 8.53 -7.13
C ALA A 31 17.83 9.01 -6.26
N ALA A 32 16.84 9.69 -6.83
CA ALA A 32 15.79 10.39 -6.09
C ALA A 32 14.74 9.44 -5.48
N PHE A 33 14.51 8.27 -6.05
CA PHE A 33 13.48 7.36 -5.57
C PHE A 33 13.97 6.56 -4.37
N TRP A 34 13.33 6.76 -3.22
CA TRP A 34 13.53 5.94 -2.04
C TRP A 34 12.55 4.78 -2.03
N MET A 35 13.02 3.62 -2.41
CA MET A 35 12.20 2.39 -2.47
C MET A 35 11.92 1.87 -1.06
N PRO A 36 10.64 1.57 -0.74
CA PRO A 36 10.28 0.94 0.53
C PRO A 36 10.81 -0.50 0.60
N PHE A 37 11.02 -1.01 1.80
CA PHE A 37 11.46 -2.40 2.09
C PHE A 37 12.69 -2.86 1.28
N THR A 38 13.55 -1.94 0.89
CA THR A 38 14.65 -2.21 -0.04
C THR A 38 15.95 -1.62 0.49
N ALA A 39 17.03 -2.38 0.41
CA ALA A 39 18.38 -1.87 0.61
C ALA A 39 18.77 -0.98 -0.58
N ASN A 40 18.35 0.29 -0.57
CA ASN A 40 18.36 1.19 -1.72
C ASN A 40 19.75 1.34 -2.35
N LYS A 41 20.82 1.44 -1.55
CA LYS A 41 22.18 1.58 -2.05
C LYS A 41 22.61 0.35 -2.88
N ALA A 42 22.34 -0.84 -2.37
CA ALA A 42 22.67 -2.09 -3.07
C ALA A 42 21.78 -2.27 -4.31
N PHE A 43 20.49 -1.96 -4.22
CA PHE A 43 19.58 -2.05 -5.36
C PHE A 43 20.01 -1.11 -6.51
N LYS A 44 20.35 0.15 -6.20
CA LYS A 44 20.74 1.15 -7.20
C LYS A 44 22.08 0.84 -7.87
N ALA A 45 22.97 0.11 -7.19
CA ALA A 45 24.22 -0.36 -7.77
C ALA A 45 24.00 -1.49 -8.81
N GLN A 46 22.96 -2.30 -8.64
CA GLN A 46 22.57 -3.38 -9.55
C GLN A 46 21.04 -3.43 -9.68
N PRO A 47 20.42 -2.48 -10.41
CA PRO A 47 18.98 -2.34 -10.44
C PRO A 47 18.30 -3.49 -11.19
N ARG A 48 17.26 -4.04 -10.60
CA ARG A 48 16.37 -5.05 -11.23
C ARG A 48 15.08 -4.35 -11.63
N LEU A 49 15.06 -3.80 -12.83
CA LEU A 49 13.93 -3.04 -13.34
C LEU A 49 13.00 -3.93 -14.14
N LEU A 50 11.71 -3.84 -13.86
CA LEU A 50 10.65 -4.45 -14.64
C LEU A 50 10.10 -3.40 -15.60
N VAL A 51 10.04 -3.71 -16.89
CA VAL A 51 9.70 -2.76 -17.95
C VAL A 51 8.35 -3.05 -18.60
N SER A 52 7.86 -4.28 -18.49
CA SER A 52 6.50 -4.65 -18.91
C SER A 52 6.02 -5.89 -18.15
N ALA A 53 4.73 -6.19 -18.29
CA ALA A 53 4.15 -7.41 -17.76
C ALA A 53 3.01 -7.88 -18.67
N LYS A 54 2.80 -9.19 -18.72
CA LYS A 54 1.68 -9.83 -19.43
C LYS A 54 1.31 -11.13 -18.73
N ASP A 55 0.03 -11.33 -18.48
CA ASP A 55 -0.50 -12.50 -17.81
C ASP A 55 0.24 -12.84 -16.49
N MET A 56 1.07 -13.87 -16.45
CA MET A 56 1.79 -14.33 -15.26
C MET A 56 3.27 -13.94 -15.27
N HIS A 57 3.72 -13.10 -16.19
CA HIS A 57 5.14 -12.79 -16.35
C HIS A 57 5.44 -11.31 -16.40
N TYR A 58 6.54 -10.95 -15.75
CA TYR A 58 7.22 -9.67 -15.96
C TYR A 58 8.31 -9.82 -17.00
N GLN A 59 8.62 -8.72 -17.66
CA GLN A 59 9.81 -8.57 -18.50
C GLN A 59 10.76 -7.59 -17.80
N SER A 60 11.99 -8.03 -17.55
CA SER A 60 13.02 -7.16 -16.98
C SER A 60 13.73 -6.35 -18.07
N ALA A 61 14.38 -5.25 -17.66
CA ALA A 61 15.12 -4.37 -18.56
C ALA A 61 16.29 -5.06 -19.27
N ASP A 62 16.84 -6.13 -18.69
CA ASP A 62 17.89 -6.97 -19.27
C ASP A 62 17.34 -8.12 -20.14
N GLY A 63 16.05 -8.11 -20.47
CA GLY A 63 15.43 -9.03 -21.43
C GLY A 63 14.96 -10.38 -20.85
N ARG A 64 15.02 -10.57 -19.52
CA ARG A 64 14.56 -11.84 -18.91
C ARG A 64 13.04 -11.84 -18.71
N SER A 65 12.41 -12.96 -19.00
CA SER A 65 11.04 -13.25 -18.57
C SER A 65 11.05 -13.81 -17.14
N ILE A 66 10.29 -13.20 -16.25
CA ILE A 66 10.26 -13.56 -14.82
C ILE A 66 8.83 -13.93 -14.45
N LEU A 67 8.62 -15.18 -14.01
CA LEU A 67 7.33 -15.64 -13.52
C LEU A 67 6.96 -14.87 -12.24
N ASP A 68 5.76 -14.31 -12.21
CA ASP A 68 5.19 -13.69 -11.02
C ASP A 68 4.41 -14.71 -10.19
N GLY A 69 5.07 -15.32 -9.22
CA GLY A 69 4.47 -16.28 -8.29
C GLY A 69 3.69 -15.63 -7.13
N THR A 70 3.63 -14.30 -7.08
CA THR A 70 3.03 -13.56 -5.95
C THR A 70 1.89 -12.63 -6.36
N ALA A 71 1.46 -12.67 -7.63
CA ALA A 71 0.44 -11.79 -8.18
C ALA A 71 0.71 -10.30 -7.90
N GLY A 72 1.95 -9.85 -8.14
CA GLY A 72 2.36 -8.48 -7.87
C GLY A 72 2.21 -8.09 -6.41
N LEU A 73 2.51 -8.98 -5.48
CA LEU A 73 2.28 -8.84 -4.03
C LEU A 73 0.77 -8.69 -3.72
N TRP A 74 -0.02 -9.62 -4.24
CA TRP A 74 -1.49 -9.73 -4.09
C TRP A 74 -2.33 -8.67 -4.82
N CYS A 75 -1.74 -7.90 -5.72
CA CYS A 75 -2.43 -6.80 -6.39
C CYS A 75 -2.95 -7.15 -7.80
N SER A 76 -2.38 -8.19 -8.44
CA SER A 76 -2.69 -8.58 -9.84
C SER A 76 -3.21 -10.00 -9.93
N ASN A 77 -4.19 -10.37 -9.10
CA ASN A 77 -4.69 -11.73 -8.97
C ASN A 77 -5.30 -12.30 -10.27
N ALA A 78 -5.80 -11.43 -11.15
CA ALA A 78 -6.31 -11.81 -12.46
C ALA A 78 -5.23 -11.99 -13.52
N GLY A 79 -3.98 -11.71 -13.19
CA GLY A 79 -2.85 -11.57 -14.12
C GLY A 79 -2.64 -10.16 -14.62
N HIS A 80 -1.45 -9.91 -15.15
CA HIS A 80 -1.03 -8.57 -15.62
C HIS A 80 -1.64 -8.22 -16.97
N CYS A 81 -1.94 -6.95 -17.16
CA CYS A 81 -2.38 -6.35 -18.40
C CYS A 81 -3.52 -7.12 -19.09
N ARG A 82 -4.48 -7.59 -18.27
CA ARG A 82 -5.70 -8.26 -18.79
C ARG A 82 -6.55 -7.25 -19.53
N GLU A 83 -6.76 -7.49 -20.81
CA GLU A 83 -7.46 -6.57 -21.72
C GLU A 83 -8.80 -6.05 -21.15
N PRO A 84 -9.73 -6.88 -20.65
CA PRO A 84 -11.00 -6.37 -20.12
C PRO A 84 -10.83 -5.42 -18.92
N ILE A 85 -9.77 -5.61 -18.12
CA ILE A 85 -9.48 -4.74 -16.96
C ILE A 85 -8.86 -3.43 -17.43
N VAL A 86 -7.89 -3.49 -18.35
CA VAL A 86 -7.25 -2.31 -18.92
C VAL A 86 -8.28 -1.41 -19.62
N ASP A 87 -9.16 -2.01 -20.43
CA ASP A 87 -10.21 -1.29 -21.14
C ASP A 87 -11.22 -0.64 -20.20
N ALA A 88 -11.63 -1.34 -19.13
CA ALA A 88 -12.53 -0.79 -18.12
C ALA A 88 -11.90 0.42 -17.41
N ILE A 89 -10.61 0.33 -17.05
CA ILE A 89 -9.86 1.44 -16.43
C ILE A 89 -9.77 2.62 -17.38
N ALA A 90 -9.34 2.38 -18.61
CA ALA A 90 -9.16 3.44 -19.62
C ALA A 90 -10.48 4.17 -19.92
N LYS A 91 -11.57 3.40 -20.11
CA LYS A 91 -12.90 3.96 -20.34
C LYS A 91 -13.41 4.78 -19.16
N THR A 92 -13.23 4.29 -17.94
CA THR A 92 -13.67 4.98 -16.73
C THR A 92 -12.86 6.26 -16.53
N ALA A 93 -11.55 6.21 -16.67
CA ALA A 93 -10.67 7.36 -16.52
C ALA A 93 -10.97 8.46 -17.56
N ALA A 94 -11.34 8.07 -18.80
CA ALA A 94 -11.75 9.00 -19.84
C ALA A 94 -13.11 9.67 -19.57
N THR A 95 -13.96 9.10 -18.73
CA THR A 95 -15.27 9.64 -18.36
C THR A 95 -15.20 10.46 -17.07
N MET A 96 -14.54 9.93 -16.06
CA MET A 96 -14.33 10.58 -14.77
C MET A 96 -13.13 9.91 -14.07
N ASP A 97 -12.03 10.62 -13.99
CA ASP A 97 -10.76 10.17 -13.40
C ASP A 97 -10.79 10.19 -11.87
N PHE A 98 -11.54 11.12 -11.27
CA PHE A 98 -11.65 11.29 -9.83
C PHE A 98 -13.03 11.84 -9.44
N GLY A 99 -13.59 11.29 -8.37
CA GLY A 99 -14.79 11.80 -7.70
C GLY A 99 -14.57 11.87 -6.19
N PRO A 100 -14.67 13.05 -5.54
CA PRO A 100 -14.49 13.16 -4.10
C PRO A 100 -15.60 12.44 -3.35
N THR A 101 -15.27 11.85 -2.20
CA THR A 101 -16.22 11.11 -1.36
C THR A 101 -16.84 11.96 -0.23
N PHE A 102 -16.63 13.28 -0.27
CA PHE A 102 -17.21 14.22 0.70
C PHE A 102 -18.62 14.64 0.23
N GLN A 103 -19.64 13.87 0.65
CA GLN A 103 -21.05 14.07 0.28
C GLN A 103 -21.35 13.90 -1.22
N LEU A 104 -20.38 13.44 -1.99
CA LEU A 104 -20.48 13.06 -3.39
C LEU A 104 -20.05 11.60 -3.53
N GLY A 105 -20.34 10.97 -4.66
CA GLY A 105 -19.96 9.58 -4.83
C GLY A 105 -19.90 9.16 -6.29
N HIS A 106 -19.04 8.18 -6.57
CA HIS A 106 -18.96 7.54 -7.87
C HIS A 106 -19.89 6.31 -7.92
N PRO A 107 -20.76 6.16 -8.93
CA PRO A 107 -21.69 5.03 -9.03
C PRO A 107 -21.02 3.66 -8.92
N LEU A 108 -19.84 3.48 -9.54
CA LEU A 108 -19.10 2.21 -9.54
C LEU A 108 -18.66 1.78 -8.13
N ALA A 109 -18.43 2.72 -7.22
CA ALA A 109 -18.09 2.38 -5.83
C ALA A 109 -19.27 1.72 -5.11
N PHE A 110 -20.48 2.24 -5.32
CA PHE A 110 -21.71 1.64 -4.78
C PHE A 110 -22.02 0.29 -5.42
N GLU A 111 -21.84 0.16 -6.72
CA GLU A 111 -22.02 -1.10 -7.43
C GLU A 111 -21.05 -2.16 -6.91
N LEU A 112 -19.77 -1.83 -6.78
CA LEU A 112 -18.76 -2.74 -6.23
C LEU A 112 -19.11 -3.16 -4.79
N ALA A 113 -19.48 -2.22 -3.94
CA ALA A 113 -19.89 -2.53 -2.57
C ALA A 113 -21.09 -3.49 -2.53
N SER A 114 -22.09 -3.25 -3.39
CA SER A 114 -23.29 -4.10 -3.50
C SER A 114 -22.98 -5.51 -4.00
N ARG A 115 -21.97 -5.66 -4.86
CA ARG A 115 -21.50 -6.99 -5.33
C ARG A 115 -20.68 -7.71 -4.27
N LEU A 116 -19.91 -6.98 -3.45
CA LEU A 116 -19.08 -7.57 -2.40
C LEU A 116 -19.90 -7.99 -1.16
N ALA A 117 -20.88 -7.21 -0.76
CA ALA A 117 -21.64 -7.46 0.46
C ALA A 117 -22.21 -8.89 0.59
N PRO A 118 -22.81 -9.49 -0.46
CA PRO A 118 -23.31 -10.87 -0.39
C PRO A 118 -22.23 -11.93 -0.22
N MET A 119 -20.97 -11.60 -0.53
CA MET A 119 -19.82 -12.52 -0.42
C MET A 119 -19.22 -12.50 0.99
N MET A 120 -19.60 -11.54 1.83
CA MET A 120 -19.09 -11.38 3.17
C MET A 120 -19.84 -12.27 4.17
N PRO A 121 -19.21 -12.58 5.32
CA PRO A 121 -19.90 -13.26 6.42
C PRO A 121 -21.16 -12.51 6.85
N LYS A 122 -22.17 -13.24 7.32
CA LYS A 122 -23.45 -12.66 7.78
C LYS A 122 -23.21 -11.56 8.82
N GLY A 123 -23.79 -10.38 8.58
CA GLY A 123 -23.65 -9.21 9.44
C GLY A 123 -22.45 -8.29 9.11
N LEU A 124 -21.63 -8.64 8.11
CA LEU A 124 -20.57 -7.79 7.60
C LEU A 124 -20.95 -7.27 6.20
N ASP A 125 -21.98 -6.46 6.13
CA ASP A 125 -22.61 -5.99 4.88
C ASP A 125 -22.35 -4.51 4.57
N ARG A 126 -21.44 -3.89 5.29
CA ARG A 126 -20.98 -2.51 5.07
C ARG A 126 -19.54 -2.51 4.62
N ILE A 127 -19.30 -2.02 3.41
CA ILE A 127 -18.00 -2.02 2.78
C ILE A 127 -17.38 -0.63 2.91
N PHE A 128 -16.17 -0.56 3.43
CA PHE A 128 -15.37 0.65 3.52
C PHE A 128 -14.09 0.46 2.68
N PHE A 129 -13.95 1.26 1.63
CA PHE A 129 -12.78 1.21 0.75
C PHE A 129 -11.64 2.06 1.30
N THR A 130 -10.43 1.54 1.18
CA THR A 130 -9.18 2.23 1.54
C THR A 130 -8.17 2.09 0.41
N ASN A 131 -7.06 2.84 0.49
CA ASN A 131 -6.02 2.79 -0.54
C ASN A 131 -4.97 1.70 -0.29
N SER A 132 -4.93 1.11 0.90
CA SER A 132 -3.97 0.07 1.25
C SER A 132 -4.47 -0.82 2.37
N GLY A 133 -3.85 -2.00 2.52
CA GLY A 133 -4.10 -2.89 3.66
C GLY A 133 -3.73 -2.24 5.00
N SER A 134 -2.68 -1.43 5.04
CA SER A 134 -2.28 -0.68 6.24
C SER A 134 -3.37 0.30 6.69
N GLU A 135 -3.95 1.06 5.75
CA GLU A 135 -5.10 1.93 6.05
C GLU A 135 -6.33 1.14 6.49
N SER A 136 -6.57 -0.03 5.89
CA SER A 136 -7.68 -0.91 6.29
C SER A 136 -7.53 -1.36 7.73
N VAL A 137 -6.35 -1.80 8.13
CA VAL A 137 -6.07 -2.23 9.52
C VAL A 137 -6.24 -1.04 10.47
N ASP A 138 -5.59 0.09 10.22
CA ASP A 138 -5.70 1.26 11.09
C ASP A 138 -7.14 1.76 11.23
N THR A 139 -7.91 1.73 10.15
CA THR A 139 -9.33 2.08 10.16
C THR A 139 -10.15 1.07 10.98
N ALA A 140 -9.90 -0.23 10.79
CA ALA A 140 -10.60 -1.29 11.55
C ALA A 140 -10.32 -1.17 13.06
N LEU A 141 -9.07 -0.88 13.46
CA LEU A 141 -8.72 -0.67 14.86
C LEU A 141 -9.43 0.54 15.47
N LYS A 142 -9.49 1.65 14.73
CA LYS A 142 -10.26 2.85 15.17
C LYS A 142 -11.74 2.55 15.33
N ILE A 143 -12.34 1.83 14.37
CA ILE A 143 -13.76 1.42 14.43
C ILE A 143 -13.99 0.48 15.64
N ALA A 144 -13.08 -0.46 15.90
CA ALA A 144 -13.19 -1.36 17.04
C ALA A 144 -13.19 -0.60 18.37
N LEU A 145 -12.25 0.34 18.54
CA LEU A 145 -12.17 1.19 19.74
C LEU A 145 -13.43 2.06 19.90
N ALA A 146 -13.88 2.71 18.82
CA ALA A 146 -15.09 3.53 18.81
C ALA A 146 -16.33 2.69 19.16
N THR A 147 -16.42 1.47 18.64
CA THR A 147 -17.51 0.53 18.94
C THR A 147 -17.54 0.16 20.42
N GLN A 148 -16.39 -0.15 21.01
CA GLN A 148 -16.31 -0.46 22.45
C GLN A 148 -16.73 0.74 23.31
N ARG A 149 -16.30 1.94 22.92
CA ARG A 149 -16.71 3.18 23.59
C ARG A 149 -18.22 3.40 23.51
N ALA A 150 -18.81 3.23 22.33
CA ALA A 150 -20.27 3.36 22.13
C ALA A 150 -21.07 2.35 22.92
N ARG A 151 -20.49 1.17 23.23
CA ARG A 151 -21.09 0.13 24.09
C ARG A 151 -20.86 0.37 25.59
N GLY A 152 -20.34 1.50 26.01
CA GLY A 152 -20.00 1.81 27.39
C GLY A 152 -18.75 1.09 27.93
N GLN A 153 -17.95 0.49 27.04
CA GLN A 153 -16.75 -0.27 27.41
C GLN A 153 -15.49 0.48 27.00
N SER A 154 -15.39 1.77 27.33
CA SER A 154 -14.31 2.67 26.89
C SER A 154 -12.91 2.27 27.39
N THR A 155 -12.83 1.44 28.45
CA THR A 155 -11.56 0.91 28.98
C THR A 155 -10.99 -0.26 28.17
N ARG A 156 -11.75 -0.81 27.22
CA ARG A 156 -11.29 -1.88 26.33
C ARG A 156 -10.47 -1.30 25.18
N THR A 157 -9.23 -0.95 25.46
CA THR A 157 -8.33 -0.30 24.50
C THR A 157 -7.15 -1.17 24.08
N ARG A 158 -7.00 -2.36 24.68
CA ARG A 158 -5.88 -3.26 24.36
C ARG A 158 -6.15 -3.99 23.04
N LEU A 159 -5.16 -3.95 22.17
CA LEU A 159 -5.10 -4.68 20.92
C LEU A 159 -4.12 -5.85 21.08
N ILE A 160 -4.46 -6.99 20.51
CA ILE A 160 -3.63 -8.21 20.60
C ILE A 160 -3.25 -8.61 19.19
N GLY A 161 -1.96 -8.56 18.89
CA GLY A 161 -1.37 -9.08 17.67
C GLY A 161 -0.80 -10.48 17.87
N ARG A 162 -0.71 -11.27 16.80
CA ARG A 162 0.01 -12.55 16.84
C ARG A 162 1.49 -12.34 16.58
N GLU A 163 2.33 -13.13 17.26
CA GLU A 163 3.77 -13.15 16.97
C GLU A 163 4.01 -13.44 15.48
N ARG A 164 4.95 -12.72 14.88
CA ARG A 164 5.27 -12.77 13.43
C ARG A 164 4.10 -12.42 12.50
N GLY A 165 3.01 -11.84 13.02
CA GLY A 165 1.92 -11.32 12.21
C GLY A 165 2.33 -10.02 11.52
N TYR A 166 1.95 -9.86 10.24
CA TYR A 166 2.04 -8.59 9.55
C TYR A 166 0.65 -7.94 9.53
N HIS A 167 0.55 -6.73 10.03
CA HIS A 167 -0.71 -5.99 10.14
C HIS A 167 -0.66 -4.62 9.46
N GLY A 168 0.29 -4.41 8.57
CA GLY A 168 0.49 -3.14 7.88
C GLY A 168 1.66 -2.32 8.45
N THR A 169 1.85 -1.13 7.90
CA THR A 169 2.91 -0.18 8.25
C THR A 169 2.37 1.09 8.89
N GLY A 170 1.08 1.14 9.21
CA GLY A 170 0.45 2.19 9.99
C GLY A 170 0.75 2.04 11.49
N PHE A 171 0.52 3.10 12.26
CA PHE A 171 0.84 3.11 13.70
C PHE A 171 0.10 2.04 14.51
N GLY A 172 -1.09 1.65 14.11
CA GLY A 172 -1.84 0.60 14.77
C GLY A 172 -1.47 -0.81 14.33
N GLY A 173 -0.72 -0.94 13.25
CA GLY A 173 -0.32 -2.22 12.66
C GLY A 173 1.09 -2.69 13.04
N ILE A 174 1.89 -1.83 13.68
CA ILE A 174 3.27 -2.10 14.08
C ILE A 174 3.40 -2.37 15.57
#